data_49c4fc3d1be0c40ae3a12acba725793d
#
_entry.id   49c4fc3d1be0c40ae3a12acba725793d
#
_cell.length_a   1.000
_cell.length_b   1.000
_cell.length_c   1.000
_cell.angle_alpha   90.00
_cell.angle_beta   90.00
_cell.angle_gamma   90.00
#
_symmetry.space_group_name_H-M   'P 1'
#
loop_
_entity.id
_entity.type
_entity.pdbx_description
1 polymer ?
#
loop_
_entity_poly.entity_id
_entity_poly.type
_entity_poly.pdbx_seq_one_letter_code
_entity_poly.pdbx_strand_id
1 'polypeptide(L)'
;MVGVKRILVLLVLYNTLSVPQVNADRIELACKASNLEAASNALCLCIQKAADSELTLEDQRLAAKFFKKPDLAQKVRQSDDPRKEQFWERYTTFMEHATEVCS
;
A
#
# COMPACT_ATOMS: atom_id res chain seq x y z
N MET A 1 -19.24 -32.88 31.00
CA MET A 1 -19.15 -33.12 29.55
C MET A 1 -19.63 -31.96 28.71
N VAL A 2 -20.67 -31.29 29.12
CA VAL A 2 -21.17 -30.11 28.39
C VAL A 2 -20.15 -28.97 28.39
N GLY A 3 -19.34 -28.83 29.46
CA GLY A 3 -18.32 -27.80 29.57
C GLY A 3 -17.15 -27.92 28.59
N VAL A 4 -16.82 -29.14 28.18
CA VAL A 4 -15.70 -29.41 27.28
C VAL A 4 -16.03 -28.92 25.86
N LYS A 5 -17.27 -29.11 25.44
CA LYS A 5 -17.72 -28.64 24.12
C LYS A 5 -17.73 -27.12 24.04
N ARG A 6 -18.10 -26.45 25.12
CA ARG A 6 -18.08 -24.97 25.16
C ARG A 6 -16.67 -24.42 25.11
N ILE A 7 -15.74 -25.07 25.76
CA ILE A 7 -14.33 -24.65 25.71
C ILE A 7 -13.76 -24.78 24.31
N LEU A 8 -14.10 -25.87 23.59
CA LEU A 8 -13.65 -26.04 22.20
C LEU A 8 -14.19 -24.99 21.27
N VAL A 9 -15.45 -24.58 21.42
CA VAL A 9 -16.06 -23.55 20.64
C VAL A 9 -15.37 -22.21 20.88
N LEU A 10 -15.05 -21.89 22.13
CA LEU A 10 -14.33 -20.65 22.46
C LEU A 10 -12.93 -20.61 21.86
N LEU A 11 -12.23 -21.75 21.82
CA LEU A 11 -10.90 -21.84 21.23
C LEU A 11 -10.94 -21.58 19.72
N VAL A 12 -11.94 -22.09 19.03
CA VAL A 12 -12.11 -21.87 17.59
C VAL A 12 -12.37 -20.41 17.31
N LEU A 13 -13.21 -19.74 18.10
CA LEU A 13 -13.47 -18.31 17.94
C LEU A 13 -12.22 -17.46 18.17
N TYR A 14 -11.36 -17.89 19.07
CA TYR A 14 -10.14 -17.17 19.38
C TYR A 14 -9.16 -17.15 18.19
N ASN A 15 -9.13 -18.21 17.39
CA ASN A 15 -8.23 -18.34 16.26
C ASN A 15 -8.61 -17.47 15.06
N THR A 16 -9.82 -16.93 15.03
CA THR A 16 -10.27 -16.12 13.91
C THR A 16 -9.93 -14.63 14.06
N LEU A 17 -9.32 -14.22 15.18
CA LEU A 17 -9.10 -12.81 15.48
C LEU A 17 -7.69 -12.30 15.20
N SER A 18 -6.82 -13.10 14.60
CA SER A 18 -5.40 -12.78 14.55
C SER A 18 -4.82 -12.72 13.16
N VAL A 19 -5.43 -11.96 12.24
CA VAL A 19 -4.80 -11.71 10.94
C VAL A 19 -4.21 -10.31 10.95
N PRO A 20 -2.88 -10.16 11.10
CA PRO A 20 -2.27 -8.84 11.03
C PRO A 20 -2.31 -8.32 9.59
N GLN A 21 -2.76 -7.09 9.44
CA GLN A 21 -2.75 -6.37 8.17
C GLN A 21 -1.38 -5.72 7.95
N VAL A 22 -0.34 -6.53 7.81
CA VAL A 22 1.05 -6.05 7.86
C VAL A 22 1.49 -5.31 6.60
N ASN A 23 0.78 -5.45 5.47
CA ASN A 23 1.25 -4.94 4.19
C ASN A 23 0.52 -3.69 3.68
N ALA A 24 -0.39 -3.13 4.47
CA ALA A 24 -1.28 -2.08 4.00
C ALA A 24 -0.67 -0.67 3.95
N ASP A 25 0.53 -0.46 4.54
CA ASP A 25 1.03 0.88 4.83
C ASP A 25 2.36 1.22 4.13
N ARG A 26 2.73 0.51 3.09
CA ARG A 26 4.02 0.70 2.43
C ARG A 26 4.21 2.09 1.85
N ILE A 27 3.19 2.62 1.22
CA ILE A 27 3.24 3.95 0.62
C ILE A 27 3.27 5.00 1.73
N GLU A 28 2.44 4.84 2.75
CA GLU A 28 2.43 5.75 3.89
C GLU A 28 3.79 5.83 4.57
N LEU A 29 4.40 4.68 4.86
CA LEU A 29 5.71 4.62 5.50
C LEU A 29 6.80 5.25 4.64
N ALA A 30 6.80 4.95 3.35
CA ALA A 30 7.77 5.54 2.41
C ALA A 30 7.59 7.06 2.30
N CYS A 31 6.36 7.52 2.28
CA CYS A 31 6.02 8.94 2.26
C CYS A 31 6.54 9.64 3.51
N LYS A 32 6.29 9.08 4.70
CA LYS A 32 6.75 9.65 5.96
C LYS A 32 8.28 9.65 6.08
N ALA A 33 8.93 8.65 5.53
CA ALA A 33 10.38 8.55 5.55
C ALA A 33 11.06 9.45 4.53
N SER A 34 10.31 10.04 3.59
CA SER A 34 10.86 10.97 2.61
C SER A 34 11.19 12.30 3.29
N ASN A 35 12.17 13.02 2.73
CA ASN A 35 12.58 14.32 3.26
C ASN A 35 11.77 15.47 2.63
N LEU A 36 10.60 15.19 2.09
CA LEU A 36 9.74 16.19 1.50
C LEU A 36 9.04 17.00 2.60
N GLU A 37 9.12 18.31 2.53
CA GLU A 37 8.49 19.20 3.51
C GLU A 37 6.98 19.01 3.58
N ALA A 38 6.36 18.68 2.44
CA ALA A 38 4.91 18.47 2.35
C ALA A 38 4.45 17.13 2.92
N ALA A 39 5.36 16.24 3.34
CA ALA A 39 5.04 14.89 3.77
C ALA A 39 4.47 14.84 5.20
N SER A 40 3.31 15.46 5.41
CA SER A 40 2.59 15.36 6.69
C SER A 40 2.01 13.97 6.88
N ASN A 41 1.73 13.60 8.14
CA ASN A 41 1.09 12.32 8.44
C ASN A 41 -0.28 12.20 7.76
N ALA A 42 -1.06 13.27 7.75
CA ALA A 42 -2.38 13.26 7.11
C ALA A 42 -2.28 13.07 5.60
N LEU A 43 -1.33 13.74 4.95
CA LEU A 43 -1.11 13.60 3.52
C LEU A 43 -0.65 12.19 3.18
N CYS A 44 0.31 11.66 3.92
CA CYS A 44 0.81 10.30 3.66
C CYS A 44 -0.26 9.23 3.83
N LEU A 45 -1.15 9.39 4.81
CA LEU A 45 -2.28 8.48 4.99
C LEU A 45 -3.27 8.58 3.82
N CYS A 46 -3.56 9.79 3.35
CA CYS A 46 -4.42 9.99 2.20
C CYS A 46 -3.86 9.31 0.94
N ILE A 47 -2.57 9.50 0.70
CA ILE A 47 -1.89 8.88 -0.46
C ILE A 47 -1.94 7.36 -0.34
N GLN A 48 -1.78 6.80 0.87
CA GLN A 48 -1.90 5.35 1.07
C GLN A 48 -3.30 4.85 0.71
N LYS A 49 -4.33 5.57 1.10
CA LYS A 49 -5.72 5.17 0.76
C LYS A 49 -5.95 5.19 -0.75
N ALA A 50 -5.42 6.18 -1.44
CA ALA A 50 -5.49 6.22 -2.90
C ALA A 50 -4.75 5.03 -3.52
N ALA A 51 -3.58 4.68 -2.97
CA ALA A 51 -2.82 3.52 -3.43
C ALA A 51 -3.59 2.21 -3.23
N ASP A 52 -4.27 2.07 -2.10
CA ASP A 52 -5.05 0.87 -1.80
C ASP A 52 -6.18 0.65 -2.80
N SER A 53 -6.76 1.72 -3.35
CA SER A 53 -7.83 1.61 -4.33
C SER A 53 -7.32 1.39 -5.76
N GLU A 54 -6.10 1.78 -6.09
CA GLU A 54 -5.61 1.75 -7.48
C GLU A 54 -4.48 0.76 -7.72
N LEU A 55 -3.72 0.38 -6.69
CA LEU A 55 -2.51 -0.42 -6.84
C LEU A 55 -2.62 -1.74 -6.08
N THR A 56 -2.07 -2.80 -6.68
CA THR A 56 -1.89 -4.06 -5.97
C THR A 56 -0.80 -3.90 -4.91
N LEU A 57 -0.67 -4.85 -4.00
CA LEU A 57 0.41 -4.84 -3.00
C LEU A 57 1.79 -4.88 -3.67
N GLU A 58 1.91 -5.64 -4.75
CA GLU A 58 3.16 -5.70 -5.51
C GLU A 58 3.49 -4.35 -6.16
N ASP A 59 2.49 -3.70 -6.75
CA ASP A 59 2.64 -2.36 -7.31
C ASP A 59 3.08 -1.36 -6.24
N GLN A 60 2.51 -1.45 -5.05
CA GLN A 60 2.85 -0.56 -3.95
C GLN A 60 4.28 -0.74 -3.49
N ARG A 61 4.82 -1.97 -3.53
CA ARG A 61 6.23 -2.21 -3.21
C ARG A 61 7.14 -1.47 -4.19
N LEU A 62 6.83 -1.51 -5.45
CA LEU A 62 7.62 -0.81 -6.46
C LEU A 62 7.47 0.70 -6.33
N ALA A 63 6.25 1.18 -6.19
CA ALA A 63 5.98 2.61 -6.03
C ALA A 63 6.64 3.20 -4.77
N ALA A 64 6.68 2.44 -3.68
CA ALA A 64 7.33 2.88 -2.45
C ALA A 64 8.83 3.16 -2.66
N LYS A 65 9.48 2.40 -3.53
CA LYS A 65 10.90 2.63 -3.85
C LYS A 65 11.15 3.96 -4.53
N PHE A 66 10.15 4.52 -5.22
CA PHE A 66 10.31 5.79 -5.91
C PHE A 66 10.55 6.96 -4.96
N PHE A 67 10.09 6.86 -3.72
CA PHE A 67 10.34 7.89 -2.71
C PHE A 67 11.83 8.01 -2.37
N LYS A 68 12.56 6.90 -2.36
CA LYS A 68 14.00 6.90 -2.07
C LYS A 68 14.85 7.06 -3.33
N LYS A 69 14.34 6.57 -4.46
CA LYS A 69 15.08 6.51 -5.72
C LYS A 69 14.18 7.04 -6.84
N PRO A 70 14.05 8.38 -6.96
CA PRO A 70 13.23 8.97 -8.02
C PRO A 70 13.66 8.54 -9.43
N ASP A 71 14.94 8.28 -9.63
CA ASP A 71 15.46 7.81 -10.92
C ASP A 71 14.86 6.47 -11.33
N LEU A 72 14.47 5.64 -10.36
CA LEU A 72 13.84 4.37 -10.64
C LEU A 72 12.49 4.55 -11.34
N ALA A 73 11.73 5.58 -10.96
CA ALA A 73 10.46 5.88 -11.62
C ALA A 73 10.67 6.15 -13.11
N GLN A 74 11.72 6.90 -13.48
CA GLN A 74 12.03 7.17 -14.87
C GLN A 74 12.41 5.90 -15.63
N LYS A 75 13.18 5.03 -15.02
CA LYS A 75 13.56 3.75 -15.64
C LYS A 75 12.34 2.87 -15.90
N VAL A 76 11.42 2.80 -14.94
CA VAL A 76 10.17 2.03 -15.11
C VAL A 76 9.31 2.64 -16.20
N ARG A 77 9.15 3.95 -16.20
CA ARG A 77 8.38 4.67 -17.22
C ARG A 77 8.88 4.42 -18.64
N GLN A 78 10.21 4.34 -18.80
CA GLN A 78 10.85 4.20 -20.12
C GLN A 78 11.06 2.76 -20.53
N SER A 79 10.63 1.79 -19.70
CA SER A 79 10.84 0.38 -19.97
C SER A 79 9.91 -0.13 -21.08
N ASP A 80 10.46 -1.04 -21.91
CA ASP A 80 9.68 -1.74 -22.93
C ASP A 80 9.08 -3.06 -22.40
N ASP A 81 9.31 -3.40 -21.13
CA ASP A 81 8.72 -4.60 -20.51
C ASP A 81 7.22 -4.39 -20.35
N PRO A 82 6.38 -5.26 -20.96
CA PRO A 82 4.92 -5.10 -20.88
C PRO A 82 4.38 -5.04 -19.44
N ARG A 83 5.01 -5.74 -18.51
CA ARG A 83 4.57 -5.72 -17.10
C ARG A 83 4.82 -4.36 -16.45
N LYS A 84 5.93 -3.71 -16.82
CA LYS A 84 6.23 -2.37 -16.33
C LYS A 84 5.34 -1.31 -16.99
N GLU A 85 5.00 -1.52 -18.25
CA GLU A 85 4.04 -0.64 -18.93
C GLU A 85 2.67 -0.70 -18.26
N GLN A 86 2.18 -1.91 -17.95
CA GLN A 86 0.91 -2.10 -17.25
C GLN A 86 0.95 -1.51 -15.84
N PHE A 87 2.06 -1.70 -15.13
CA PHE A 87 2.25 -1.06 -13.83
C PHE A 87 2.17 0.46 -13.97
N TRP A 88 2.84 1.02 -14.97
CA TRP A 88 2.88 2.46 -15.15
C TRP A 88 1.50 3.05 -15.41
N GLU A 89 0.64 2.35 -16.15
CA GLU A 89 -0.74 2.76 -16.36
C GLU A 89 -1.51 2.85 -15.02
N ARG A 90 -1.39 1.83 -14.18
CA ARG A 90 -2.03 1.85 -12.86
C ARG A 90 -1.43 2.92 -11.96
N TYR A 91 -0.13 3.10 -12.04
CA TYR A 91 0.58 4.13 -11.26
C TYR A 91 0.12 5.54 -11.66
N THR A 92 -0.06 5.79 -12.94
CA THR A 92 -0.58 7.07 -13.43
C THR A 92 -1.99 7.33 -12.89
N THR A 93 -2.86 6.32 -12.93
CA THR A 93 -4.21 6.42 -12.38
C THR A 93 -4.16 6.71 -10.88
N PHE A 94 -3.27 6.04 -10.16
CA PHE A 94 -3.06 6.31 -8.74
C PHE A 94 -2.63 7.76 -8.50
N MET A 95 -1.67 8.25 -9.25
CA MET A 95 -1.18 9.62 -9.10
C MET A 95 -2.28 10.65 -9.36
N GLU A 96 -3.10 10.44 -10.39
CA GLU A 96 -4.23 11.32 -10.68
C GLU A 96 -5.24 11.31 -9.54
N HIS A 97 -5.59 10.12 -9.04
CA HIS A 97 -6.52 9.97 -7.92
C HIS A 97 -5.98 10.66 -6.67
N ALA A 98 -4.73 10.40 -6.30
CA ALA A 98 -4.11 11.01 -5.13
C ALA A 98 -4.06 12.55 -5.24
N THR A 99 -3.74 13.07 -6.41
CA THR A 99 -3.73 14.51 -6.65
C THR A 99 -5.11 15.12 -6.45
N GLU A 100 -6.14 14.41 -6.90
CA GLU A 100 -7.52 14.88 -6.80
C GLU A 100 -8.03 14.90 -5.35
N VAL A 101 -7.75 13.85 -4.58
CA VAL A 101 -8.36 13.68 -3.25
C VAL A 101 -7.47 14.09 -2.09
N CYS A 102 -6.17 14.25 -2.30
CA CYS A 102 -5.20 14.55 -1.25
C CYS A 102 -4.63 15.96 -1.29
N SER A 103 -5.10 16.80 -2.18
CA SER A 103 -4.62 18.19 -2.27
C SER A 103 -5.31 19.13 -1.30
#